data_f8ea9455d0c5ffd4b0d3b48c08e0923a
#
_entry.id   f8ea9455d0c5ffd4b0d3b48c08e0923a
#
_cell.length_a   1.000
_cell.length_b   1.000
_cell.length_c   1.000
_cell.angle_alpha   90.00
_cell.angle_beta   90.00
_cell.angle_gamma   90.00
#
_symmetry.space_group_name_H-M   'P 1'
#
loop_
_entity.id
_entity.type
_entity.pdbx_description
1 polymer ?
#
loop_
_entity_poly.entity_id
_entity_poly.type
_entity_poly.pdbx_seq_one_letter_code
_entity_poly.pdbx_strand_id
1 'polypeptide(L)'
;GAGFGGFSDIFEAMFSGGFGASAAGPASRVRRGKDKQVTVDITLEDAAFGAAKEVSFDTHVLCDACNGSMCQPGTSPTQCATCHGSGFVTQIQNSIFGRMQTQAPCPSCQGYGNTIATPCAECSGAGRVRTRRTLNINIPAGASEGTQIRVSGEAEVGPGGGPNGDLYLLIREKKHPVFDRRGDDLHTWITIPMTTAALGTEFELETLDGKKNVTINPGTQPNDDIVLEGLGVGHLQRSGRGSMHVHVDVQIPKKLDDKSRELLEDLAKVRGEVRVEPHRQQASFFDKLRDTFMG
;
A
#
# COMPACT_ATOMS: atom_id res chain seq x y z
N GLY A 1 26.97 -8.73 -37.74
CA GLY A 1 28.08 -8.87 -36.87
C GLY A 1 27.61 -8.77 -35.41
N ALA A 2 27.37 -9.91 -34.76
CA ALA A 2 26.96 -9.94 -33.36
C ALA A 2 28.21 -9.80 -32.49
N GLY A 3 28.24 -8.79 -31.62
CA GLY A 3 29.36 -8.46 -30.77
C GLY A 3 29.50 -9.38 -29.57
N PHE A 4 30.68 -9.91 -29.42
CA PHE A 4 31.21 -10.63 -28.27
C PHE A 4 31.56 -9.63 -27.15
N GLY A 5 30.55 -9.02 -26.51
CA GLY A 5 30.76 -8.04 -25.43
C GLY A 5 30.47 -8.57 -23.99
N GLY A 6 29.97 -9.78 -23.84
CA GLY A 6 29.50 -10.28 -22.54
C GLY A 6 30.51 -11.03 -21.66
N PHE A 7 31.69 -11.42 -22.20
CA PHE A 7 32.66 -12.16 -21.39
C PHE A 7 33.66 -11.26 -20.65
N SER A 8 33.87 -10.03 -21.12
CA SER A 8 34.77 -9.07 -20.49
C SER A 8 34.24 -8.57 -19.15
N ASP A 9 32.92 -8.29 -19.07
CA ASP A 9 32.29 -7.78 -17.84
C ASP A 9 32.23 -8.84 -16.72
N ILE A 10 32.05 -10.13 -17.10
CA ILE A 10 32.05 -11.22 -16.11
C ILE A 10 33.48 -11.48 -15.62
N PHE A 11 34.48 -11.32 -16.49
CA PHE A 11 35.87 -11.50 -16.12
C PHE A 11 36.40 -10.35 -15.26
N GLU A 12 35.96 -9.12 -15.53
CA GLU A 12 36.29 -7.94 -14.74
C GLU A 12 35.61 -7.95 -13.38
N ALA A 13 34.34 -8.39 -13.29
CA ALA A 13 33.64 -8.61 -12.03
C ALA A 13 34.26 -9.75 -11.19
N MET A 14 34.83 -10.76 -11.85
CA MET A 14 35.48 -11.88 -11.16
C MET A 14 36.91 -11.55 -10.74
N PHE A 15 37.59 -10.64 -11.46
CA PHE A 15 38.99 -10.27 -11.22
C PHE A 15 39.12 -9.00 -10.38
N SER A 16 38.18 -8.05 -10.48
CA SER A 16 38.11 -6.85 -9.61
C SER A 16 37.45 -7.14 -8.27
N GLY A 17 36.70 -8.25 -8.15
CA GLY A 17 35.99 -8.69 -6.96
C GLY A 17 36.75 -9.64 -6.05
N GLY A 18 38.13 -9.69 -6.10
CA GLY A 18 38.54 -10.39 -5.03
C GLY A 18 39.62 -11.30 -4.79
N PHE A 19 40.79 -11.02 -5.12
CA PHE A 19 41.92 -11.58 -4.39
C PHE A 19 42.59 -10.57 -3.44
N GLY A 20 41.85 -9.59 -2.99
CA GLY A 20 42.16 -8.81 -1.79
C GLY A 20 41.40 -9.43 -0.62
N ALA A 21 42.00 -10.37 0.08
CA ALA A 21 41.57 -10.73 1.43
C ALA A 21 41.70 -9.49 2.32
N SER A 22 40.72 -8.60 2.24
CA SER A 22 40.46 -7.65 3.32
C SER A 22 40.29 -8.54 4.53
N ALA A 23 41.16 -8.42 5.53
CA ALA A 23 41.01 -9.07 6.80
C ALA A 23 39.66 -8.62 7.39
N ALA A 24 38.59 -9.30 6.99
CA ALA A 24 37.29 -9.11 7.55
C ALA A 24 37.40 -9.47 9.03
N GLY A 25 37.28 -8.49 9.88
CA GLY A 25 37.26 -8.71 11.32
C GLY A 25 36.14 -9.68 11.70
N PRO A 26 36.07 -10.10 12.97
CA PRO A 26 35.02 -11.02 13.42
C PRO A 26 33.62 -10.47 13.07
N ALA A 27 32.72 -11.37 12.71
CA ALA A 27 31.34 -10.99 12.41
C ALA A 27 30.69 -10.32 13.64
N SER A 28 29.94 -9.28 13.43
CA SER A 28 29.19 -8.66 14.53
C SER A 28 27.95 -9.49 14.89
N ARG A 29 27.74 -9.69 16.20
CA ARG A 29 26.48 -10.25 16.72
C ARG A 29 25.35 -9.20 16.65
N VAL A 30 25.71 -7.94 16.62
CA VAL A 30 24.78 -6.81 16.50
C VAL A 30 24.46 -6.64 15.02
N ARG A 31 23.22 -6.86 14.64
CA ARG A 31 22.75 -6.69 13.27
C ARG A 31 21.44 -5.92 13.25
N ARG A 32 21.15 -5.24 12.14
CA ARG A 32 19.87 -4.54 11.97
C ARG A 32 18.72 -5.55 12.01
N GLY A 33 17.62 -5.15 12.64
CA GLY A 33 16.36 -5.87 12.65
C GLY A 33 15.75 -5.96 11.25
N LYS A 34 14.86 -6.91 11.09
CA LYS A 34 14.13 -7.07 9.83
C LYS A 34 13.06 -6.01 9.73
N ASP A 35 12.87 -5.51 8.52
CA ASP A 35 11.71 -4.70 8.19
C ASP A 35 10.44 -5.56 8.25
N LYS A 36 9.31 -4.93 8.54
CA LYS A 36 8.03 -5.61 8.65
C LYS A 36 6.97 -4.89 7.87
N GLN A 37 6.09 -5.65 7.21
CA GLN A 37 4.93 -5.14 6.52
C GLN A 37 3.66 -5.57 7.26
N VAL A 38 2.72 -4.63 7.43
CA VAL A 38 1.42 -4.86 8.06
C VAL A 38 0.35 -4.22 7.18
N THR A 39 -0.73 -4.95 6.91
CA THR A 39 -1.88 -4.40 6.18
C THR A 39 -2.80 -3.68 7.15
N VAL A 40 -3.22 -2.47 6.77
CA VAL A 40 -4.13 -1.63 7.56
C VAL A 40 -5.40 -1.38 6.75
N ASP A 41 -6.53 -1.82 7.29
CA ASP A 41 -7.85 -1.60 6.70
C ASP A 41 -8.33 -0.18 7.04
N ILE A 42 -8.70 0.57 6.02
CA ILE A 42 -9.30 1.89 6.16
C ILE A 42 -10.68 1.92 5.52
N THR A 43 -11.53 2.82 6.00
CA THR A 43 -12.81 3.14 5.36
C THR A 43 -12.63 4.27 4.34
N LEU A 44 -13.65 4.52 3.54
CA LEU A 44 -13.65 5.64 2.59
C LEU A 44 -13.57 7.00 3.31
N GLU A 45 -14.20 7.13 4.47
CA GLU A 45 -14.13 8.32 5.32
C GLU A 45 -12.70 8.54 5.83
N ASP A 46 -12.03 7.48 6.28
CA ASP A 46 -10.62 7.54 6.68
C ASP A 46 -9.74 8.02 5.52
N ALA A 47 -10.02 7.54 4.31
CA ALA A 47 -9.31 7.95 3.11
C ALA A 47 -9.61 9.41 2.72
N ALA A 48 -10.86 9.86 2.89
CA ALA A 48 -11.28 11.21 2.51
C ALA A 48 -10.69 12.29 3.43
N PHE A 49 -10.69 12.03 4.73
CA PHE A 49 -10.34 13.05 5.74
C PHE A 49 -9.01 12.80 6.44
N GLY A 50 -8.44 11.61 6.26
CA GLY A 50 -7.34 11.13 7.09
C GLY A 50 -7.85 10.62 8.45
N ALA A 51 -7.11 9.74 9.08
CA ALA A 51 -7.49 9.18 10.37
C ALA A 51 -6.28 8.74 11.18
N ALA A 52 -6.40 8.76 12.50
CA ALA A 52 -5.48 8.07 13.39
C ALA A 52 -5.96 6.63 13.59
N LYS A 53 -5.10 5.65 13.34
CA LYS A 53 -5.41 4.23 13.48
C LYS A 53 -4.45 3.54 14.44
N GLU A 54 -4.98 2.71 15.31
CA GLU A 54 -4.18 1.81 16.13
C GLU A 54 -3.84 0.55 15.34
N VAL A 55 -2.54 0.30 15.19
CA VAL A 55 -2.02 -0.87 14.49
C VAL A 55 -1.27 -1.75 15.46
N SER A 56 -1.78 -2.96 15.70
CA SER A 56 -1.16 -3.95 16.57
C SER A 56 -0.48 -5.03 15.74
N PHE A 57 0.76 -5.35 16.07
CA PHE A 57 1.52 -6.39 15.39
C PHE A 57 2.54 -7.05 16.32
N ASP A 58 2.89 -8.29 16.02
CA ASP A 58 3.94 -9.00 16.74
C ASP A 58 5.30 -8.55 16.24
N THR A 59 6.22 -8.25 17.15
CA THR A 59 7.57 -7.80 16.83
C THR A 59 8.56 -8.29 17.87
N HIS A 60 9.85 -8.04 17.64
CA HIS A 60 10.89 -8.22 18.64
C HIS A 60 11.29 -6.87 19.22
N VAL A 61 11.30 -6.78 20.54
CA VAL A 61 11.79 -5.62 21.29
C VAL A 61 13.09 -5.98 22.02
N LEU A 62 13.81 -4.95 22.45
CA LEU A 62 15.02 -5.15 23.24
C LEU A 62 14.69 -5.97 24.51
N CYS A 63 15.55 -6.87 24.87
CA CYS A 63 15.39 -7.63 26.12
C CYS A 63 15.75 -6.74 27.30
N ASP A 64 14.81 -6.47 28.18
CA ASP A 64 14.99 -5.57 29.34
C ASP A 64 15.98 -6.14 30.34
N ALA A 65 16.09 -7.48 30.47
CA ALA A 65 17.02 -8.11 31.43
C ALA A 65 18.48 -7.93 31.03
N CYS A 66 18.80 -8.02 29.74
CA CYS A 66 20.19 -7.94 29.29
C CYS A 66 20.50 -6.72 28.41
N ASN A 67 19.52 -5.87 28.10
CA ASN A 67 19.66 -4.69 27.24
C ASN A 67 20.45 -4.97 25.95
N GLY A 68 20.16 -6.12 25.31
CA GLY A 68 20.79 -6.52 24.07
C GLY A 68 22.16 -7.19 24.19
N SER A 69 22.75 -7.28 25.38
CA SER A 69 24.07 -7.91 25.56
C SER A 69 24.10 -9.41 25.30
N MET A 70 22.95 -10.05 25.23
CA MET A 70 22.77 -11.50 25.06
C MET A 70 23.23 -12.34 26.26
N CYS A 71 23.96 -11.74 27.21
CA CYS A 71 24.53 -12.39 28.38
C CYS A 71 23.60 -12.22 29.58
N GLN A 72 23.71 -13.13 30.55
CA GLN A 72 23.07 -12.97 31.84
C GLN A 72 23.55 -11.67 32.51
N PRO A 73 22.67 -10.90 33.18
CA PRO A 73 23.08 -9.71 33.92
C PRO A 73 24.29 -9.95 34.81
N GLY A 74 25.28 -9.05 34.74
CA GLY A 74 26.55 -9.17 35.47
C GLY A 74 27.61 -10.00 34.75
N THR A 75 27.30 -10.57 33.56
CA THR A 75 28.28 -11.31 32.75
C THR A 75 28.49 -10.62 31.40
N SER A 76 29.59 -10.90 30.74
CA SER A 76 29.97 -10.35 29.44
C SER A 76 30.45 -11.44 28.48
N PRO A 77 30.42 -11.21 27.16
CA PRO A 77 31.00 -12.13 26.18
C PRO A 77 32.50 -12.29 26.45
N THR A 78 33.00 -13.53 26.40
CA THR A 78 34.41 -13.83 26.58
C THR A 78 35.09 -14.03 25.21
N GLN A 79 36.35 -13.66 25.13
CA GLN A 79 37.14 -13.88 23.91
C GLN A 79 37.21 -15.40 23.60
N CYS A 80 37.03 -15.75 22.33
CA CYS A 80 37.08 -17.14 21.91
C CYS A 80 38.50 -17.70 22.05
N ALA A 81 38.67 -18.77 22.83
CA ALA A 81 39.98 -19.39 23.09
C ALA A 81 40.59 -20.05 21.82
N THR A 82 39.76 -20.46 20.85
CA THR A 82 40.22 -21.15 19.63
C THR A 82 40.81 -20.20 18.60
N CYS A 83 40.17 -19.03 18.37
CA CYS A 83 40.63 -18.09 17.39
C CYS A 83 41.20 -16.79 17.99
N HIS A 84 41.29 -16.71 19.29
CA HIS A 84 41.81 -15.53 20.03
C HIS A 84 41.21 -14.20 19.58
N GLY A 85 39.90 -14.22 19.31
CA GLY A 85 39.15 -13.01 18.90
C GLY A 85 39.13 -12.75 17.39
N SER A 86 39.88 -13.47 16.56
CA SER A 86 39.92 -13.20 15.10
C SER A 86 38.64 -13.58 14.38
N GLY A 87 37.85 -14.50 14.93
CA GLY A 87 36.64 -15.03 14.27
C GLY A 87 36.93 -16.11 13.21
N PHE A 88 38.16 -16.27 12.78
CA PHE A 88 38.56 -17.21 11.72
C PHE A 88 39.68 -18.13 12.17
N VAL A 89 39.75 -19.29 11.54
CA VAL A 89 40.85 -20.25 11.67
C VAL A 89 41.43 -20.59 10.30
N THR A 90 42.72 -20.74 10.22
CA THR A 90 43.38 -21.13 8.99
C THR A 90 43.24 -22.64 8.78
N GLN A 91 42.72 -23.07 7.66
CA GLN A 91 42.62 -24.46 7.24
C GLN A 91 43.51 -24.69 6.01
N ILE A 92 44.22 -25.79 6.00
CA ILE A 92 45.02 -26.23 4.87
C ILE A 92 44.16 -27.19 4.04
N GLN A 93 43.79 -26.79 2.83
CA GLN A 93 43.07 -27.62 1.87
C GLN A 93 44.04 -28.11 0.80
N ASN A 94 44.01 -29.40 0.52
CA ASN A 94 44.75 -29.97 -0.59
C ASN A 94 43.88 -29.80 -1.86
N SER A 95 44.38 -29.04 -2.84
CA SER A 95 43.75 -28.89 -4.14
C SER A 95 44.62 -29.51 -5.22
N ILE A 96 44.11 -29.66 -6.44
CA ILE A 96 44.88 -30.14 -7.62
C ILE A 96 46.08 -29.23 -7.96
N PHE A 97 46.09 -28.00 -7.42
CA PHE A 97 47.19 -27.03 -7.59
C PHE A 97 48.13 -26.95 -6.38
N GLY A 98 48.04 -27.88 -5.43
CA GLY A 98 48.88 -27.92 -4.23
C GLY A 98 48.13 -27.59 -2.94
N ARG A 99 48.91 -27.40 -1.86
CA ARG A 99 48.36 -27.00 -0.55
C ARG A 99 48.01 -25.51 -0.56
N MET A 100 46.74 -25.20 -0.34
CA MET A 100 46.28 -23.84 -0.20
C MET A 100 45.84 -23.58 1.25
N GLN A 101 46.25 -22.43 1.79
CA GLN A 101 45.74 -21.95 3.06
C GLN A 101 44.47 -21.15 2.82
N THR A 102 43.34 -21.58 3.41
CA THR A 102 42.08 -20.89 3.35
C THR A 102 41.64 -20.47 4.76
N GLN A 103 41.03 -19.32 4.90
CA GLN A 103 40.42 -18.89 6.13
C GLN A 103 38.96 -19.40 6.20
N ALA A 104 38.62 -20.07 7.28
CA ALA A 104 37.27 -20.54 7.55
C ALA A 104 36.75 -19.92 8.85
N PRO A 105 35.41 -19.66 8.97
CA PRO A 105 34.85 -19.23 10.23
C PRO A 105 35.21 -20.18 11.37
N CYS A 106 35.61 -19.63 12.50
CA CYS A 106 35.99 -20.44 13.67
C CYS A 106 34.75 -21.25 14.14
N PRO A 107 34.85 -22.59 14.23
CA PRO A 107 33.71 -23.43 14.61
C PRO A 107 33.24 -23.19 16.04
N SER A 108 34.14 -22.82 16.97
CA SER A 108 33.79 -22.57 18.36
C SER A 108 32.97 -21.32 18.60
N CYS A 109 33.23 -20.25 17.85
CA CYS A 109 32.47 -18.97 17.98
C CYS A 109 31.64 -18.64 16.74
N GLN A 110 31.60 -19.50 15.74
CA GLN A 110 30.83 -19.28 14.48
C GLN A 110 31.21 -17.99 13.76
N GLY A 111 32.46 -17.57 13.83
CA GLY A 111 32.91 -16.34 13.19
C GLY A 111 32.82 -15.08 14.04
N TYR A 112 32.24 -15.12 15.23
CA TYR A 112 32.02 -13.93 16.06
C TYR A 112 33.23 -13.46 16.86
N GLY A 113 34.28 -14.23 16.97
CA GLY A 113 35.47 -13.90 17.77
C GLY A 113 35.28 -13.99 19.27
N ASN A 114 34.05 -14.03 19.76
CA ASN A 114 33.70 -14.16 21.18
C ASN A 114 32.64 -15.24 21.39
N THR A 115 32.55 -15.74 22.62
CA THR A 115 31.59 -16.76 23.07
C THR A 115 30.76 -16.20 24.22
N ILE A 116 29.47 -16.57 24.27
CA ILE A 116 28.57 -16.26 25.38
C ILE A 116 28.52 -17.48 26.28
N ALA A 117 29.29 -17.45 27.38
CA ALA A 117 29.35 -18.56 28.31
C ALA A 117 28.05 -18.75 29.10
N THR A 118 27.42 -17.63 29.47
CA THR A 118 26.16 -17.62 30.24
C THR A 118 25.14 -16.76 29.49
N PRO A 119 24.32 -17.40 28.63
CA PRO A 119 23.29 -16.67 27.89
C PRO A 119 22.20 -16.11 28.83
N CYS A 120 21.63 -14.97 28.48
CA CYS A 120 20.50 -14.39 29.21
C CYS A 120 19.32 -15.38 29.20
N ALA A 121 18.79 -15.71 30.36
CA ALA A 121 17.71 -16.67 30.51
C ALA A 121 16.40 -16.21 29.87
N GLU A 122 16.10 -14.89 29.92
CA GLU A 122 14.85 -14.34 29.37
C GLU A 122 14.79 -14.39 27.84
N CYS A 123 15.86 -13.98 27.19
CA CYS A 123 15.91 -13.97 25.71
C CYS A 123 16.67 -15.17 25.10
N SER A 124 17.13 -16.12 25.93
CA SER A 124 17.92 -17.28 25.49
C SER A 124 19.15 -16.89 24.64
N GLY A 125 19.78 -15.77 24.98
CA GLY A 125 20.96 -15.27 24.28
C GLY A 125 20.66 -14.55 22.95
N ALA A 126 19.40 -14.23 22.64
CA ALA A 126 19.04 -13.50 21.42
C ALA A 126 19.21 -11.97 21.55
N GLY A 127 19.24 -11.43 22.77
CA GLY A 127 19.30 -9.99 23.06
C GLY A 127 17.98 -9.27 22.85
N ARG A 128 16.93 -9.98 22.42
CA ARG A 128 15.59 -9.47 22.10
C ARG A 128 14.53 -10.48 22.45
N VAL A 129 13.31 -10.00 22.73
CA VAL A 129 12.15 -10.83 23.06
C VAL A 129 10.99 -10.54 22.13
N ARG A 130 10.17 -11.54 21.85
CA ARG A 130 8.97 -11.37 21.04
C ARG A 130 7.87 -10.77 21.90
N THR A 131 7.22 -9.72 21.39
CA THR A 131 6.08 -9.09 22.03
C THR A 131 5.10 -8.56 21.00
N ARG A 132 3.89 -8.22 21.45
CA ARG A 132 2.91 -7.49 20.64
C ARG A 132 2.99 -6.02 20.98
N ARG A 133 3.18 -5.18 19.95
CA ARG A 133 3.16 -3.71 20.08
C ARG A 133 1.95 -3.13 19.39
N THR A 134 1.45 -2.04 19.93
CA THR A 134 0.41 -1.21 19.32
C THR A 134 0.99 0.17 19.08
N LEU A 135 0.83 0.68 17.88
CA LEU A 135 1.27 2.02 17.47
C LEU A 135 0.08 2.81 16.93
N ASN A 136 0.01 4.09 17.31
CA ASN A 136 -0.92 5.04 16.71
C ASN A 136 -0.28 5.63 15.45
N ILE A 137 -0.90 5.39 14.31
CA ILE A 137 -0.41 5.82 13.01
C ILE A 137 -1.40 6.79 12.38
N ASN A 138 -0.90 7.91 11.89
CA ASN A 138 -1.70 8.85 11.14
C ASN A 138 -1.75 8.43 9.67
N ILE A 139 -2.95 8.11 9.18
CA ILE A 139 -3.23 7.86 7.78
C ILE A 139 -3.53 9.21 7.13
N PRO A 140 -2.78 9.66 6.14
CA PRO A 140 -3.05 10.93 5.47
C PRO A 140 -4.31 10.86 4.62
N ALA A 141 -5.01 11.99 4.49
CA ALA A 141 -6.08 12.11 3.51
C ALA A 141 -5.54 11.82 2.10
N GLY A 142 -6.34 11.17 1.28
CA GLY A 142 -5.94 10.74 -0.06
C GLY A 142 -5.28 9.35 -0.11
N ALA A 143 -4.99 8.72 1.02
CA ALA A 143 -4.48 7.35 1.03
C ALA A 143 -5.45 6.43 0.26
N SER A 144 -4.92 5.57 -0.60
CA SER A 144 -5.69 4.67 -1.47
C SER A 144 -5.21 3.23 -1.32
N GLU A 145 -5.96 2.30 -1.91
CA GLU A 145 -5.55 0.90 -2.02
C GLU A 145 -4.11 0.80 -2.52
N GLY A 146 -3.28 0.03 -1.81
CA GLY A 146 -1.87 -0.18 -2.15
C GLY A 146 -0.92 0.94 -1.71
N THR A 147 -1.41 2.05 -1.13
CA THR A 147 -0.53 3.08 -0.54
C THR A 147 0.33 2.46 0.54
N GLN A 148 1.63 2.72 0.49
CA GLN A 148 2.59 2.23 1.47
C GLN A 148 3.11 3.40 2.33
N ILE A 149 2.92 3.30 3.65
CA ILE A 149 3.42 4.27 4.63
C ILE A 149 4.60 3.64 5.36
N ARG A 150 5.77 4.26 5.29
CA ARG A 150 6.96 3.83 6.01
C ARG A 150 7.04 4.55 7.35
N VAL A 151 7.19 3.77 8.42
CA VAL A 151 7.46 4.27 9.77
C VAL A 151 8.84 3.76 10.17
N SER A 152 9.81 4.68 10.16
CA SER A 152 11.23 4.32 10.36
C SER A 152 11.50 3.84 11.77
N GLY A 153 12.22 2.72 11.89
CA GLY A 153 12.69 2.19 13.17
C GLY A 153 11.61 1.58 14.08
N GLU A 154 10.41 1.32 13.56
CA GLU A 154 9.28 0.80 14.37
C GLU A 154 9.02 -0.71 14.17
N ALA A 155 9.85 -1.41 13.37
CA ALA A 155 9.74 -2.85 13.21
C ALA A 155 10.56 -3.61 14.26
N GLU A 156 11.23 -4.69 13.86
CA GLU A 156 11.94 -5.55 14.80
C GLU A 156 13.26 -4.95 15.27
N VAL A 157 13.53 -5.05 16.56
CA VAL A 157 14.90 -4.86 17.11
C VAL A 157 15.82 -5.93 16.55
N GLY A 158 17.00 -5.53 16.14
CA GLY A 158 18.00 -6.45 15.63
C GLY A 158 18.56 -7.40 16.68
N PRO A 159 19.10 -8.56 16.28
CA PRO A 159 19.85 -9.43 17.17
C PRO A 159 20.96 -8.64 17.88
N GLY A 160 21.20 -8.96 19.16
CA GLY A 160 22.21 -8.28 19.94
C GLY A 160 21.91 -6.81 20.25
N GLY A 161 20.63 -6.43 20.26
CA GLY A 161 20.23 -5.03 20.47
C GLY A 161 20.59 -4.12 19.30
N GLY A 162 20.70 -4.67 18.09
CA GLY A 162 20.99 -3.89 16.90
C GLY A 162 19.85 -2.96 16.52
N PRO A 163 20.12 -2.00 15.60
CA PRO A 163 19.13 -1.03 15.15
C PRO A 163 17.84 -1.72 14.65
N ASN A 164 16.73 -1.05 14.88
CA ASN A 164 15.42 -1.56 14.43
C ASN A 164 15.31 -1.55 12.91
N GLY A 165 14.49 -2.46 12.39
CA GLY A 165 13.98 -2.39 11.03
C GLY A 165 12.89 -1.33 10.90
N ASP A 166 12.41 -1.13 9.68
CA ASP A 166 11.33 -0.19 9.37
C ASP A 166 9.99 -0.92 9.22
N LEU A 167 8.93 -0.27 9.69
CA LEU A 167 7.57 -0.77 9.55
C LEU A 167 6.96 -0.17 8.29
N TYR A 168 6.44 -1.03 7.41
CA TYR A 168 5.69 -0.64 6.23
C TYR A 168 4.22 -0.98 6.41
N LEU A 169 3.37 0.02 6.34
CA LEU A 169 1.93 -0.14 6.42
C LEU A 169 1.38 -0.14 4.99
N LEU A 170 0.78 -1.24 4.59
CA LEU A 170 0.10 -1.36 3.30
C LEU A 170 -1.39 -1.06 3.52
N ILE A 171 -1.86 0.01 2.91
CA ILE A 171 -3.25 0.43 3.01
C ILE A 171 -4.13 -0.49 2.16
N ARG A 172 -5.23 -0.94 2.75
CA ARG A 172 -6.32 -1.65 2.08
C ARG A 172 -7.61 -0.91 2.34
N GLU A 173 -8.21 -0.38 1.28
CA GLU A 173 -9.46 0.37 1.37
C GLU A 173 -10.66 -0.59 1.32
N LYS A 174 -11.58 -0.46 2.27
CA LYS A 174 -12.84 -1.20 2.28
C LYS A 174 -13.81 -0.57 1.29
N LYS A 175 -14.52 -1.41 0.53
CA LYS A 175 -15.60 -0.94 -0.34
C LYS A 175 -16.68 -0.23 0.47
N HIS A 176 -17.09 0.95 -0.01
CA HIS A 176 -18.21 1.67 0.58
C HIS A 176 -19.53 1.20 -0.05
N PRO A 177 -20.64 1.09 0.74
CA PRO A 177 -21.91 0.57 0.22
C PRO A 177 -22.62 1.48 -0.79
N VAL A 178 -22.32 2.78 -0.77
CA VAL A 178 -23.04 3.81 -1.56
C VAL A 178 -22.12 4.46 -2.59
N PHE A 179 -20.85 4.66 -2.27
CA PHE A 179 -19.92 5.42 -3.10
C PHE A 179 -18.85 4.52 -3.72
N ASP A 180 -18.64 4.69 -5.02
CA ASP A 180 -17.50 4.14 -5.73
C ASP A 180 -16.42 5.21 -5.84
N ARG A 181 -15.20 4.88 -5.43
CA ARG A 181 -14.05 5.76 -5.57
C ARG A 181 -13.34 5.52 -6.91
N ARG A 182 -13.04 6.59 -7.63
CA ARG A 182 -12.22 6.57 -8.85
C ARG A 182 -11.16 7.67 -8.76
N GLY A 183 -9.95 7.28 -8.38
CA GLY A 183 -8.90 8.25 -8.05
C GLY A 183 -9.27 9.06 -6.80
N ASP A 184 -9.39 10.37 -6.93
CA ASP A 184 -9.80 11.26 -5.84
C ASP A 184 -11.30 11.62 -5.91
N ASP A 185 -12.01 11.19 -6.97
CA ASP A 185 -13.41 11.45 -7.14
C ASP A 185 -14.29 10.31 -6.59
N LEU A 186 -15.49 10.68 -6.15
CA LEU A 186 -16.51 9.76 -5.67
C LEU A 186 -17.66 9.70 -6.68
N HIS A 187 -18.19 8.52 -6.91
CA HIS A 187 -19.31 8.28 -7.80
C HIS A 187 -20.46 7.64 -7.04
N THR A 188 -21.67 8.16 -7.25
CA THR A 188 -22.91 7.58 -6.74
C THR A 188 -23.99 7.65 -7.80
N TRP A 189 -25.00 6.80 -7.69
CA TRP A 189 -26.11 6.74 -8.63
C TRP A 189 -27.41 7.02 -7.90
N ILE A 190 -28.22 7.86 -8.50
CA ILE A 190 -29.58 8.14 -8.03
C ILE A 190 -30.58 7.76 -9.11
N THR A 191 -31.72 7.23 -8.70
CA THR A 191 -32.82 6.93 -9.62
C THR A 191 -33.97 7.90 -9.35
N ILE A 192 -34.34 8.66 -10.35
CA ILE A 192 -35.44 9.62 -10.25
C ILE A 192 -36.60 9.23 -11.18
N PRO A 193 -37.87 9.55 -10.82
CA PRO A 193 -39.01 9.39 -11.74
C PRO A 193 -38.89 10.29 -12.98
N MET A 194 -39.44 9.84 -14.11
CA MET A 194 -39.43 10.63 -15.35
C MET A 194 -40.09 12.01 -15.18
N THR A 195 -41.11 12.12 -14.34
CA THR A 195 -41.77 13.38 -14.02
C THR A 195 -40.85 14.34 -13.29
N THR A 196 -40.07 13.85 -12.35
CA THR A 196 -39.03 14.61 -11.64
C THR A 196 -37.93 15.06 -12.59
N ALA A 197 -37.51 14.19 -13.50
CA ALA A 197 -36.51 14.53 -14.53
C ALA A 197 -37.00 15.64 -15.46
N ALA A 198 -38.31 15.63 -15.82
CA ALA A 198 -38.91 16.63 -16.69
C ALA A 198 -39.13 17.98 -15.99
N LEU A 199 -39.60 17.98 -14.75
CA LEU A 199 -39.98 19.15 -13.99
C LEU A 199 -38.86 19.78 -13.17
N GLY A 200 -37.83 18.98 -12.85
CA GLY A 200 -36.81 19.36 -11.89
C GLY A 200 -37.25 19.15 -10.44
N THR A 201 -36.29 19.10 -9.54
CA THR A 201 -36.55 19.06 -8.08
C THR A 201 -35.27 19.41 -7.32
N GLU A 202 -35.43 19.65 -6.04
CA GLU A 202 -34.33 19.70 -5.09
C GLU A 202 -34.48 18.56 -4.06
N PHE A 203 -33.38 17.93 -3.68
CA PHE A 203 -33.39 16.88 -2.67
C PHE A 203 -32.09 16.89 -1.84
N GLU A 204 -32.15 16.32 -0.64
CA GLU A 204 -30.98 16.15 0.20
C GLU A 204 -30.27 14.83 -0.16
N LEU A 205 -29.00 14.92 -0.53
CA LEU A 205 -28.11 13.78 -0.72
C LEU A 205 -27.21 13.62 0.51
N GLU A 206 -27.15 12.44 1.04
CA GLU A 206 -26.20 12.10 2.11
C GLU A 206 -24.81 11.90 1.49
N THR A 207 -23.82 12.69 1.96
CA THR A 207 -22.44 12.66 1.50
C THR A 207 -21.52 12.34 2.66
N LEU A 208 -20.21 12.16 2.42
CA LEU A 208 -19.22 11.99 3.50
C LEU A 208 -19.14 13.23 4.41
N ASP A 209 -19.53 14.40 3.93
CA ASP A 209 -19.56 15.67 4.68
C ASP A 209 -20.93 15.97 5.30
N GLY A 210 -21.81 14.96 5.37
CA GLY A 210 -23.19 15.11 5.79
C GLY A 210 -24.11 15.44 4.62
N LYS A 211 -25.32 15.93 4.93
CA LYS A 211 -26.36 16.21 3.94
C LYS A 211 -26.05 17.44 3.11
N LYS A 212 -26.22 17.33 1.80
CA LYS A 212 -26.08 18.42 0.82
C LYS A 212 -27.32 18.50 -0.04
N ASN A 213 -27.78 19.72 -0.30
CA ASN A 213 -28.87 19.96 -1.27
C ASN A 213 -28.32 19.80 -2.68
N VAL A 214 -28.99 18.98 -3.47
CA VAL A 214 -28.72 18.75 -4.88
C VAL A 214 -29.91 19.13 -5.71
N THR A 215 -29.68 19.90 -6.75
CA THR A 215 -30.73 20.38 -7.67
C THR A 215 -30.73 19.54 -8.94
N ILE A 216 -31.87 18.95 -9.26
CA ILE A 216 -32.15 18.34 -10.56
C ILE A 216 -32.79 19.39 -11.43
N ASN A 217 -32.13 19.79 -12.51
CA ASN A 217 -32.67 20.78 -13.44
C ASN A 217 -33.81 20.18 -14.28
N PRO A 218 -34.81 20.99 -14.65
CA PRO A 218 -35.84 20.54 -15.59
C PRO A 218 -35.23 20.07 -16.91
N GLY A 219 -35.67 18.91 -17.39
CA GLY A 219 -35.17 18.32 -18.63
C GLY A 219 -33.91 17.46 -18.45
N THR A 220 -33.53 17.10 -17.22
CA THR A 220 -32.42 16.17 -16.93
C THR A 220 -32.64 14.85 -17.67
N GLN A 221 -31.58 14.34 -18.31
CA GLN A 221 -31.58 13.11 -19.10
C GLN A 221 -30.99 11.92 -18.34
N PRO A 222 -31.32 10.69 -18.75
CA PRO A 222 -30.61 9.50 -18.24
C PRO A 222 -29.10 9.61 -18.51
N ASN A 223 -28.28 9.23 -17.51
CA ASN A 223 -26.83 9.32 -17.50
C ASN A 223 -26.26 10.75 -17.43
N ASP A 224 -27.07 11.77 -17.17
CA ASP A 224 -26.54 13.07 -16.80
C ASP A 224 -25.72 12.95 -15.51
N ASP A 225 -24.67 13.76 -15.42
CA ASP A 225 -23.73 13.78 -14.30
C ASP A 225 -23.79 15.13 -13.60
N ILE A 226 -24.16 15.10 -12.32
CA ILE A 226 -24.18 16.31 -11.47
C ILE A 226 -22.89 16.30 -10.65
N VAL A 227 -22.02 17.27 -10.88
CA VAL A 227 -20.73 17.37 -10.23
C VAL A 227 -20.82 18.27 -9.00
N LEU A 228 -20.49 17.73 -7.85
CA LEU A 228 -20.38 18.44 -6.58
C LEU A 228 -18.89 18.60 -6.25
N GLU A 229 -18.37 19.79 -6.51
CA GLU A 229 -16.93 20.07 -6.34
C GLU A 229 -16.50 20.00 -4.86
N GLY A 230 -15.31 19.45 -4.61
CA GLY A 230 -14.71 19.38 -3.28
C GLY A 230 -15.34 18.36 -2.33
N LEU A 231 -16.27 17.53 -2.79
CA LEU A 231 -16.91 16.47 -2.00
C LEU A 231 -16.35 15.07 -2.27
N GLY A 232 -15.23 14.98 -2.99
CA GLY A 232 -14.45 13.76 -3.20
C GLY A 232 -13.49 13.47 -2.05
N VAL A 233 -12.50 12.62 -2.32
CA VAL A 233 -11.41 12.23 -1.41
C VAL A 233 -10.33 13.31 -1.42
N GLY A 234 -9.62 13.48 -0.31
CA GLY A 234 -8.48 14.38 -0.21
C GLY A 234 -7.37 13.99 -1.20
N HIS A 235 -6.58 14.96 -1.63
CA HIS A 235 -5.41 14.70 -2.45
C HIS A 235 -4.22 14.32 -1.56
N LEU A 236 -3.53 13.22 -1.86
CA LEU A 236 -2.42 12.74 -1.02
C LEU A 236 -1.22 13.70 -0.94
N GLN A 237 -0.94 14.45 -2.02
CA GLN A 237 0.29 15.27 -2.14
C GLN A 237 0.02 16.76 -2.35
N ARG A 238 -1.24 17.19 -2.36
CA ARG A 238 -1.63 18.58 -2.57
C ARG A 238 -2.84 18.93 -1.71
N SER A 239 -3.09 20.19 -1.51
CA SER A 239 -4.31 20.66 -0.85
C SER A 239 -5.54 20.47 -1.74
N GLY A 240 -6.71 20.35 -1.12
CA GLY A 240 -7.98 20.18 -1.80
C GLY A 240 -8.46 18.74 -1.83
N ARG A 241 -9.62 18.56 -2.45
CA ARG A 241 -10.32 17.28 -2.57
C ARG A 241 -10.86 17.14 -3.98
N GLY A 242 -11.05 15.91 -4.42
CA GLY A 242 -11.77 15.60 -5.66
C GLY A 242 -13.25 15.99 -5.60
N SER A 243 -13.98 15.66 -6.62
CA SER A 243 -15.39 15.92 -6.76
C SER A 243 -16.24 14.71 -6.47
N MET A 244 -17.53 14.93 -6.19
CA MET A 244 -18.52 13.85 -6.17
C MET A 244 -19.38 13.95 -7.43
N HIS A 245 -19.47 12.84 -8.15
CA HIS A 245 -20.27 12.66 -9.35
C HIS A 245 -21.56 11.92 -9.01
N VAL A 246 -22.68 12.58 -9.20
CA VAL A 246 -24.02 12.02 -8.99
C VAL A 246 -24.61 11.68 -10.33
N HIS A 247 -24.56 10.40 -10.70
CA HIS A 247 -25.10 9.90 -11.96
C HIS A 247 -26.61 9.71 -11.85
N VAL A 248 -27.33 10.30 -12.79
CA VAL A 248 -28.78 10.26 -12.80
C VAL A 248 -29.28 9.10 -13.66
N ASP A 249 -30.08 8.21 -13.07
CA ASP A 249 -30.88 7.23 -13.77
C ASP A 249 -32.35 7.65 -13.76
N VAL A 250 -33.02 7.60 -14.90
CA VAL A 250 -34.43 8.02 -15.01
C VAL A 250 -35.32 6.80 -15.12
N GLN A 251 -36.18 6.64 -14.12
CA GLN A 251 -37.12 5.54 -14.09
C GLN A 251 -38.41 5.85 -14.81
N ILE A 252 -38.69 5.14 -15.88
CA ILE A 252 -39.98 5.15 -16.57
C ILE A 252 -40.91 4.11 -15.93
N PRO A 253 -42.15 4.46 -15.55
CA PRO A 253 -43.07 3.55 -14.91
C PRO A 253 -43.45 2.42 -15.85
N LYS A 254 -43.27 1.16 -15.36
CA LYS A 254 -43.62 -0.05 -16.13
C LYS A 254 -45.13 -0.34 -16.18
N LYS A 255 -45.88 0.17 -15.21
CA LYS A 255 -47.33 -0.02 -15.10
C LYS A 255 -47.96 1.34 -14.91
N LEU A 256 -49.01 1.58 -15.65
CA LEU A 256 -49.83 2.83 -15.58
C LEU A 256 -51.26 2.43 -15.27
N ASP A 257 -51.89 3.19 -14.38
CA ASP A 257 -53.35 3.19 -14.25
C ASP A 257 -54.00 3.96 -15.39
N ASP A 258 -55.33 3.88 -15.54
CA ASP A 258 -56.05 4.48 -16.65
C ASP A 258 -55.87 5.99 -16.70
N LYS A 259 -55.88 6.65 -15.54
CA LYS A 259 -55.73 8.09 -15.43
C LYS A 259 -54.30 8.56 -15.78
N SER A 260 -53.28 7.86 -15.30
CA SER A 260 -51.89 8.17 -15.64
C SER A 260 -51.63 7.98 -17.14
N ARG A 261 -52.25 6.98 -17.75
CA ARG A 261 -52.16 6.71 -19.19
C ARG A 261 -52.80 7.88 -19.99
N GLU A 262 -54.01 8.29 -19.63
CA GLU A 262 -54.72 9.42 -20.28
C GLU A 262 -53.87 10.68 -20.21
N LEU A 263 -53.31 11.03 -19.04
CA LEU A 263 -52.47 12.20 -18.87
C LEU A 263 -51.20 12.17 -19.73
N LEU A 264 -50.57 11.00 -19.85
CA LEU A 264 -49.40 10.85 -20.71
C LEU A 264 -49.72 10.93 -22.20
N GLU A 265 -50.88 10.38 -22.62
CA GLU A 265 -51.37 10.49 -24.00
C GLU A 265 -51.72 11.95 -24.35
N ASP A 266 -52.29 12.68 -23.44
CA ASP A 266 -52.58 14.11 -23.64
C ASP A 266 -51.31 14.94 -23.67
N LEU A 267 -50.32 14.65 -22.83
CA LEU A 267 -49.01 15.28 -22.89
C LEU A 267 -48.34 15.03 -24.24
N ALA A 268 -48.34 13.78 -24.74
CA ALA A 268 -47.78 13.42 -26.04
C ALA A 268 -48.46 14.17 -27.20
N LYS A 269 -49.79 14.36 -27.15
CA LYS A 269 -50.54 15.15 -28.14
C LYS A 269 -50.12 16.64 -28.10
N VAL A 270 -50.05 17.23 -26.90
CA VAL A 270 -49.66 18.65 -26.73
C VAL A 270 -48.23 18.88 -27.24
N ARG A 271 -47.32 17.94 -27.04
CA ARG A 271 -45.93 18.05 -27.46
C ARG A 271 -45.70 17.61 -28.91
N GLY A 272 -46.70 17.01 -29.58
CA GLY A 272 -46.55 16.49 -30.92
C GLY A 272 -45.63 15.28 -31.04
N GLU A 273 -45.38 14.55 -29.94
CA GLU A 273 -44.46 13.41 -29.86
C GLU A 273 -45.12 12.08 -30.31
N VAL A 274 -45.77 12.10 -31.48
CA VAL A 274 -46.59 10.98 -31.99
C VAL A 274 -45.78 10.06 -32.92
N ARG A 275 -44.58 10.49 -33.33
CA ARG A 275 -43.78 9.71 -34.32
C ARG A 275 -42.44 9.27 -33.74
N VAL A 276 -42.15 8.00 -33.94
CA VAL A 276 -40.80 7.45 -33.69
C VAL A 276 -40.00 7.61 -34.96
N GLU A 277 -38.98 8.45 -34.97
CA GLU A 277 -38.08 8.60 -36.10
C GLU A 277 -36.74 7.85 -35.81
N PRO A 278 -36.32 6.94 -36.71
CA PRO A 278 -35.01 6.33 -36.57
C PRO A 278 -33.93 7.32 -36.90
N HIS A 279 -32.98 7.52 -36.00
CA HIS A 279 -31.78 8.32 -36.25
C HIS A 279 -30.54 7.50 -36.09
N ARG A 280 -29.46 7.82 -36.83
CA ARG A 280 -28.16 7.21 -36.63
C ARG A 280 -27.63 7.68 -35.27
N GLN A 281 -27.20 6.72 -34.45
CA GLN A 281 -26.39 7.03 -33.27
C GLN A 281 -25.21 7.89 -33.73
N GLN A 282 -25.04 9.09 -33.16
CA GLN A 282 -23.86 9.88 -33.44
C GLN A 282 -22.64 9.07 -33.01
N ALA A 283 -21.72 8.84 -33.96
CA ALA A 283 -20.49 8.13 -33.70
C ALA A 283 -19.78 8.75 -32.50
N SER A 284 -19.44 7.95 -31.52
CA SER A 284 -18.67 8.37 -30.33
C SER A 284 -17.41 9.09 -30.80
N PHE A 285 -16.93 10.03 -29.99
CA PHE A 285 -15.66 10.73 -30.26
C PHE A 285 -14.51 9.77 -30.56
N PHE A 286 -14.52 8.57 -29.97
CA PHE A 286 -13.56 7.51 -30.25
C PHE A 286 -13.71 6.88 -31.63
N ASP A 287 -14.91 6.80 -32.20
CA ASP A 287 -15.12 6.31 -33.58
C ASP A 287 -14.59 7.32 -34.58
N LYS A 288 -14.76 8.62 -34.32
CA LYS A 288 -14.18 9.70 -35.17
C LYS A 288 -12.64 9.72 -35.12
N LEU A 289 -12.05 9.42 -33.96
CA LEU A 289 -10.60 9.30 -33.85
C LEU A 289 -10.08 8.07 -34.61
N ARG A 290 -10.76 6.94 -34.53
CA ARG A 290 -10.35 5.72 -35.24
C ARG A 290 -10.37 5.89 -36.75
N ASP A 291 -11.39 6.55 -37.29
CA ASP A 291 -11.52 6.81 -38.73
C ASP A 291 -10.48 7.82 -39.23
N THR A 292 -9.95 8.69 -38.36
CA THR A 292 -8.88 9.65 -38.72
C THR A 292 -7.49 9.02 -38.71
N PHE A 293 -7.27 7.94 -37.95
CA PHE A 293 -5.95 7.29 -37.83
C PHE A 293 -5.83 5.99 -38.65
N MET A 294 -6.90 5.47 -39.25
CA MET A 294 -6.90 4.23 -40.04
C MET A 294 -7.36 4.44 -41.49
N GLY A 295 -7.51 5.69 -41.95
CA GLY A 295 -7.82 6.06 -43.32
C GLY A 295 -6.55 6.39 -44.12
#